data_0c863958c045ba4695e2488df153d534
#
_entry.id   0c863958c045ba4695e2488df153d534
#
_cell.length_a   1.000
_cell.length_b   1.000
_cell.length_c   1.000
_cell.angle_alpha   90.00
_cell.angle_beta   90.00
_cell.angle_gamma   90.00
#
_symmetry.space_group_name_H-M   'P 1'
#
loop_
_entity.id
_entity.type
_entity.pdbx_description
1 polymer ?
#
loop_
_entity_poly.entity_id
_entity_poly.type
_entity_poly.pdbx_seq_one_letter_code
_entity_poly.pdbx_strand_id
1 'polypeptide(L)'
;MYRVTIYNDGIPIVIQEPLSNTIKLISGQVKKGINSFSSLELSMLPNNPGINKMRNRQTLINVVDSLNGEEVFWGQVLSPTDSMDSNGTFNYEYLCADGLSFLQDTIQDYAMIQNTTPEEFFRYLIDEHNAKVRDDFKRFTVGQVTVTNNTDNVYRYVDDTATTWQTIKDKLIDRLGGEIVFYRRNGVNYIDYLEEGGEKSETTIELSKNMISFSRNIDPTQVITVFKPRGARQESNSGDYQASQPRLTIESVNDGKDYLLASQELIDEFGYVEGSIAYDDITTAAALKTRGQQFLDAQKAALVKYNVSAVDLSLIGLELNRFKVMNSYRTVNSVFGLNEYLRVVGMTIDLVNPQVSSLTIGDKQKSLSEYQSENNRRNRNIADVEETITNLVNNYNQQVAQISQNFQTIFTDLNDPDGIKDKLDEVQQQLNNLVIPTYEVATTTTNGLMSSADKVKLNSLQNYSLATESINGLMSAIDKAKLNLITATEAINLDNLNDRVTALENP
;
A
#
# COMPACT_ATOMS: atom_id res chain seq x y z
N MET A 1 1.25 3.02 33.31
CA MET A 1 1.77 4.40 33.36
C MET A 1 3.05 4.46 32.54
N TYR A 2 3.30 5.56 31.82
CA TYR A 2 4.34 5.59 30.80
C TYR A 2 5.50 6.50 31.20
N ARG A 3 6.73 5.97 31.09
CA ARG A 3 7.96 6.74 31.13
C ARG A 3 8.38 7.05 29.70
N VAL A 4 8.75 8.30 29.41
CA VAL A 4 9.28 8.73 28.13
C VAL A 4 10.71 9.23 28.31
N THR A 5 11.62 8.65 27.56
CA THR A 5 13.04 8.98 27.60
C THR A 5 13.53 9.31 26.20
N ILE A 6 14.26 10.38 26.03
CA ILE A 6 14.99 10.70 24.81
C ILE A 6 16.46 10.38 24.96
N TYR A 7 17.12 10.08 23.86
CA TYR A 7 18.54 9.77 23.78
C TYR A 7 19.23 10.66 22.76
N ASN A 8 20.21 11.40 23.21
CA ASN A 8 21.12 12.16 22.36
C ASN A 8 22.53 11.61 22.52
N ASP A 9 23.11 11.11 21.43
CA ASP A 9 24.45 10.50 21.45
C ASP A 9 24.59 9.42 22.54
N GLY A 10 23.53 8.65 22.77
CA GLY A 10 23.46 7.62 23.80
C GLY A 10 23.12 8.11 25.22
N ILE A 11 23.07 9.41 25.46
CA ILE A 11 22.79 9.99 26.79
C ILE A 11 21.26 10.07 27.00
N PRO A 12 20.70 9.37 28.02
CA PRO A 12 19.27 9.41 28.31
C PRO A 12 18.85 10.69 29.03
N ILE A 13 17.72 11.27 28.63
CA ILE A 13 17.03 12.35 29.30
C ILE A 13 15.57 11.95 29.47
N VAL A 14 15.10 11.86 30.70
CA VAL A 14 13.70 11.55 30.98
C VAL A 14 12.87 12.81 30.81
N ILE A 15 11.81 12.74 29.98
CA ILE A 15 10.90 13.85 29.69
C ILE A 15 9.48 13.61 30.21
N GLN A 16 9.16 12.37 30.56
CA GLN A 16 7.93 11.98 31.26
C GLN A 16 8.28 10.95 32.32
N GLU A 17 7.99 11.23 33.57
CA GLU A 17 8.13 10.28 34.68
C GLU A 17 6.79 10.18 35.40
N PRO A 18 6.16 8.97 35.48
CA PRO A 18 4.82 8.81 36.03
C PRO A 18 4.67 9.31 37.47
N LEU A 19 5.69 9.12 38.30
CA LEU A 19 5.69 9.47 39.72
C LEU A 19 6.22 10.89 40.00
N SER A 20 6.70 11.60 38.99
CA SER A 20 7.18 12.99 39.14
C SER A 20 6.05 14.00 38.98
N ASN A 21 6.07 15.06 39.74
CA ASN A 21 5.19 16.21 39.53
C ASN A 21 5.81 17.28 38.65
N THR A 22 7.10 17.21 38.33
CA THR A 22 7.85 18.22 37.61
C THR A 22 8.28 17.79 36.22
N ILE A 23 8.43 16.49 35.97
CA ILE A 23 8.85 15.92 34.67
C ILE A 23 7.64 15.31 33.99
N LYS A 24 6.86 16.14 33.30
CA LYS A 24 5.61 15.73 32.66
C LYS A 24 5.46 16.33 31.25
N LEU A 25 4.78 15.61 30.41
CA LEU A 25 4.23 16.09 29.15
C LEU A 25 2.91 16.82 29.39
N ILE A 26 2.57 17.77 28.52
CA ILE A 26 1.23 18.36 28.44
C ILE A 26 0.29 17.34 27.78
N SER A 27 0.74 16.78 26.65
CA SER A 27 0.04 15.73 25.92
C SER A 27 1.06 14.76 25.33
N GLY A 28 0.62 13.54 25.09
CA GLY A 28 1.43 12.52 24.42
C GLY A 28 0.54 11.43 23.91
N GLN A 29 0.55 11.18 22.59
CA GLN A 29 -0.27 10.17 21.96
C GLN A 29 0.55 9.30 21.02
N VAL A 30 0.57 8.01 21.26
CA VAL A 30 1.13 7.00 20.36
C VAL A 30 0.00 6.44 19.50
N LYS A 31 0.12 6.58 18.18
CA LYS A 31 -0.82 5.99 17.22
C LYS A 31 -0.14 4.83 16.51
N LYS A 32 -0.76 3.67 16.56
CA LYS A 32 -0.28 2.43 15.92
C LYS A 32 -1.28 1.93 14.88
N GLY A 33 -0.79 1.32 13.82
CA GLY A 33 -1.63 0.71 12.79
C GLY A 33 -0.90 -0.40 12.05
N ILE A 34 -1.65 -1.22 11.32
CA ILE A 34 -1.09 -2.30 10.49
C ILE A 34 -0.46 -1.69 9.23
N ASN A 35 0.70 -2.21 8.82
CA ASN A 35 1.44 -1.79 7.62
C ASN A 35 1.69 -0.27 7.54
N SER A 36 1.86 0.36 8.69
CA SER A 36 2.11 1.79 8.80
C SER A 36 3.10 2.08 9.93
N PHE A 37 3.83 3.18 9.81
CA PHE A 37 4.68 3.63 10.91
C PHE A 37 3.82 4.07 12.08
N SER A 38 4.20 3.64 13.29
CA SER A 38 3.61 4.22 14.48
C SER A 38 4.13 5.64 14.65
N SER A 39 3.27 6.55 15.06
CA SER A 39 3.65 7.92 15.36
C SER A 39 3.49 8.20 16.87
N LEU A 40 4.33 9.10 17.36
CA LEU A 40 4.18 9.70 18.68
C LEU A 40 4.12 11.22 18.51
N GLU A 41 3.00 11.79 18.88
CA GLU A 41 2.80 13.22 18.99
C GLU A 41 2.88 13.60 20.46
N LEU A 42 3.70 14.54 20.83
CA LEU A 42 3.83 14.99 22.22
C LEU A 42 4.02 16.50 22.33
N SER A 43 3.59 17.07 23.45
CA SER A 43 3.86 18.46 23.79
C SER A 43 4.41 18.60 25.20
N MET A 44 5.29 19.58 25.40
CA MET A 44 6.01 19.79 26.65
C MET A 44 5.89 21.23 27.15
N LEU A 45 5.94 21.35 28.48
CA LEU A 45 6.07 22.67 29.15
C LEU A 45 7.50 23.22 28.98
N PRO A 46 7.69 24.54 29.02
CA PRO A 46 9.01 25.17 28.88
C PRO A 46 10.06 24.73 29.90
N ASN A 47 9.64 24.22 31.05
CA ASN A 47 10.52 23.73 32.11
C ASN A 47 10.87 22.23 31.99
N ASN A 48 10.38 21.55 30.94
CA ASN A 48 10.68 20.14 30.74
C ASN A 48 12.16 19.95 30.36
N PRO A 49 12.87 18.95 30.91
CA PRO A 49 14.29 18.68 30.60
C PRO A 49 14.57 18.42 29.11
N GLY A 50 13.56 18.03 28.34
CA GLY A 50 13.67 17.77 26.89
C GLY A 50 13.68 19.01 26.01
N ILE A 51 13.31 20.19 26.56
CA ILE A 51 13.26 21.43 25.77
C ILE A 51 14.65 21.77 25.20
N ASN A 52 14.71 22.18 23.94
CA ASN A 52 15.93 22.47 23.19
C ASN A 52 16.93 21.29 23.10
N LYS A 53 16.46 20.06 23.37
CA LYS A 53 17.26 18.83 23.26
C LYS A 53 16.80 17.94 22.10
N MET A 54 15.64 18.20 21.53
CA MET A 54 15.08 17.41 20.44
C MET A 54 15.71 17.83 19.10
N ARG A 55 16.52 16.94 18.52
CA ARG A 55 17.17 17.13 17.20
C ARG A 55 16.49 16.26 16.16
N ASN A 56 16.10 16.85 15.02
CA ASN A 56 15.44 16.14 13.93
C ASN A 56 16.27 14.95 13.46
N ARG A 57 15.66 13.76 13.37
CA ARG A 57 16.25 12.52 12.89
C ARG A 57 17.49 12.03 13.66
N GLN A 58 17.89 12.71 14.73
CA GLN A 58 19.05 12.37 15.55
C GLN A 58 18.66 11.97 16.98
N THR A 59 17.67 12.65 17.55
CA THR A 59 17.18 12.30 18.87
C THR A 59 16.30 11.07 18.78
N LEU A 60 16.67 10.02 19.48
CA LEU A 60 15.86 8.81 19.65
C LEU A 60 14.93 8.97 20.83
N ILE A 61 13.76 8.35 20.76
CA ILE A 61 12.75 8.41 21.80
C ILE A 61 12.23 7.02 22.13
N ASN A 62 12.09 6.76 23.43
CA ASN A 62 11.60 5.51 23.96
C ASN A 62 10.43 5.76 24.91
N VAL A 63 9.36 5.01 24.73
CA VAL A 63 8.21 4.99 25.63
C VAL A 63 8.11 3.60 26.23
N VAL A 64 8.23 3.52 27.54
CA VAL A 64 8.14 2.27 28.30
C VAL A 64 6.99 2.36 29.29
N ASP A 65 6.24 1.28 29.37
CA ASP A 65 5.31 1.12 30.46
C ASP A 65 6.03 0.76 31.76
N SER A 66 5.92 1.65 32.73
CA SER A 66 6.57 1.50 34.02
C SER A 66 5.99 0.36 34.89
N LEU A 67 4.84 -0.23 34.52
CA LEU A 67 4.22 -1.31 35.25
C LEU A 67 4.83 -2.67 34.93
N ASN A 68 5.11 -2.92 33.67
CA ASN A 68 5.60 -4.22 33.22
C ASN A 68 6.94 -4.15 32.45
N GLY A 69 7.47 -2.94 32.22
CA GLY A 69 8.71 -2.72 31.47
C GLY A 69 8.56 -2.90 29.94
N GLU A 70 7.33 -3.04 29.41
CA GLU A 70 7.09 -3.21 27.99
C GLU A 70 7.43 -1.92 27.21
N GLU A 71 8.20 -2.06 26.14
CA GLU A 71 8.49 -0.96 25.21
C GLU A 71 7.26 -0.72 24.31
N VAL A 72 6.62 0.44 24.52
CA VAL A 72 5.40 0.82 23.80
C VAL A 72 5.73 1.50 22.47
N PHE A 73 6.81 2.28 22.47
CA PHE A 73 7.27 3.01 21.29
C PHE A 73 8.79 3.18 21.34
N TRP A 74 9.42 2.98 20.22
CA TRP A 74 10.82 3.30 19.98
C TRP A 74 10.96 3.91 18.60
N GLY A 75 11.64 5.05 18.50
CA GLY A 75 11.80 5.71 17.20
C GLY A 75 12.64 6.97 17.29
N GLN A 76 12.42 7.86 16.33
CA GLN A 76 13.16 9.13 16.19
C GLN A 76 12.23 10.33 16.13
N VAL A 77 12.74 11.48 16.54
CA VAL A 77 12.07 12.77 16.37
C VAL A 77 12.15 13.16 14.89
N LEU A 78 10.99 13.43 14.26
CA LEU A 78 10.92 13.89 12.87
C LEU A 78 10.85 15.41 12.75
N SER A 79 9.92 16.02 13.48
CA SER A 79 9.64 17.44 13.33
C SER A 79 9.30 18.08 14.67
N PRO A 80 10.06 19.08 15.14
CA PRO A 80 9.63 19.98 16.19
C PRO A 80 8.76 21.08 15.59
N THR A 81 7.80 21.54 16.37
CA THR A 81 6.99 22.72 16.08
C THR A 81 6.94 23.58 17.34
N ASP A 82 7.60 24.71 17.30
CA ASP A 82 7.56 25.70 18.38
C ASP A 82 6.55 26.77 18.01
N SER A 83 5.62 27.06 18.90
CA SER A 83 4.59 28.04 18.69
C SER A 83 4.36 28.90 19.95
N MET A 84 3.83 30.10 19.74
CA MET A 84 3.35 30.97 20.81
C MET A 84 1.93 31.39 20.45
N ASP A 85 1.00 31.19 21.36
CA ASP A 85 -0.38 31.64 21.16
C ASP A 85 -0.54 33.16 21.43
N SER A 86 -1.71 33.68 21.12
CA SER A 86 -2.03 35.12 21.34
C SER A 86 -2.00 35.55 22.79
N ASN A 87 -2.00 34.64 23.75
CA ASN A 87 -1.92 34.91 25.17
C ASN A 87 -0.47 34.83 25.69
N GLY A 88 0.50 34.62 24.78
CA GLY A 88 1.92 34.49 25.12
C GLY A 88 2.32 33.13 25.70
N THR A 89 1.49 32.12 25.59
CA THR A 89 1.83 30.75 26.01
C THR A 89 2.69 30.09 24.96
N PHE A 90 3.86 29.59 25.35
CA PHE A 90 4.74 28.83 24.46
C PHE A 90 4.35 27.36 24.48
N ASN A 91 4.26 26.79 23.28
CA ASN A 91 3.92 25.39 23.06
C ASN A 91 5.04 24.73 22.23
N TYR A 92 5.54 23.61 22.73
CA TYR A 92 6.60 22.83 22.11
C TYR A 92 6.04 21.45 21.73
N GLU A 93 5.77 21.27 20.46
CA GLU A 93 5.18 20.07 19.91
C GLU A 93 6.21 19.28 19.10
N TYR A 94 6.17 17.96 19.21
CA TYR A 94 7.11 17.10 18.53
C TYR A 94 6.35 15.94 17.91
N LEU A 95 6.63 15.70 16.63
CA LEU A 95 6.20 14.53 15.91
C LEU A 95 7.38 13.54 15.83
N CYS A 96 7.15 12.30 16.24
CA CYS A 96 8.11 11.21 16.17
C CYS A 96 7.53 10.06 15.36
N ALA A 97 8.38 9.32 14.67
CA ALA A 97 8.02 8.07 14.02
C ALA A 97 8.80 6.91 14.64
N ASP A 98 8.20 5.71 14.62
CA ASP A 98 8.83 4.52 15.16
C ASP A 98 10.04 4.06 14.32
N GLY A 99 10.75 3.03 14.83
CA GLY A 99 11.93 2.50 14.17
C GLY A 99 11.69 1.94 12.79
N LEU A 100 10.46 1.51 12.45
CA LEU A 100 10.13 1.06 11.10
C LEU A 100 10.35 2.19 10.06
N SER A 101 10.21 3.45 10.48
CA SER A 101 10.47 4.62 9.61
C SER A 101 11.90 4.75 9.13
N PHE A 102 12.87 4.07 9.77
CA PHE A 102 14.28 4.05 9.31
C PHE A 102 14.42 3.47 7.90
N LEU A 103 13.50 2.59 7.48
CA LEU A 103 13.45 2.05 6.12
C LEU A 103 13.15 3.11 5.04
N GLN A 104 12.78 4.33 5.42
CA GLN A 104 12.67 5.47 4.52
C GLN A 104 14.00 6.21 4.30
N ASP A 105 15.01 5.94 5.13
CA ASP A 105 16.29 6.65 5.09
C ASP A 105 17.25 6.11 4.02
N THR A 106 16.90 4.99 3.37
CA THR A 106 17.72 4.36 2.32
C THR A 106 16.91 4.14 1.05
N ILE A 107 17.55 4.32 -0.08
CA ILE A 107 17.04 4.01 -1.41
C ILE A 107 17.65 2.67 -1.83
N GLN A 108 16.88 1.80 -2.45
CA GLN A 108 17.36 0.53 -2.99
C GLN A 108 18.20 0.75 -4.24
N ASP A 109 19.14 -0.14 -4.52
CA ASP A 109 19.84 -0.13 -5.80
C ASP A 109 19.02 -0.90 -6.84
N TYR A 110 19.17 -0.51 -8.12
CA TYR A 110 18.52 -1.23 -9.20
C TYR A 110 18.95 -2.71 -9.20
N ALA A 111 17.97 -3.59 -9.20
CA ALA A 111 18.19 -5.02 -9.27
C ALA A 111 17.05 -5.72 -10.03
N MET A 112 17.43 -6.76 -10.78
CA MET A 112 16.51 -7.70 -11.41
C MET A 112 16.64 -9.04 -10.69
N ILE A 113 15.68 -9.35 -9.83
CA ILE A 113 15.69 -10.57 -9.03
C ILE A 113 14.62 -11.52 -9.57
N GLN A 114 15.04 -12.74 -9.91
CA GLN A 114 14.18 -13.77 -10.47
C GLN A 114 14.27 -15.05 -9.64
N ASN A 115 13.18 -15.80 -9.60
CA ASN A 115 13.11 -17.13 -8.95
C ASN A 115 13.45 -17.09 -7.45
N THR A 116 13.04 -16.04 -6.75
CA THR A 116 13.22 -15.90 -5.30
C THR A 116 11.89 -16.04 -4.58
N THR A 117 11.93 -16.63 -3.40
CA THR A 117 10.80 -16.64 -2.47
C THR A 117 10.53 -15.23 -1.92
N PRO A 118 9.33 -14.94 -1.39
CA PRO A 118 9.06 -13.69 -0.69
C PRO A 118 10.03 -13.45 0.47
N GLU A 119 10.44 -14.50 1.19
CA GLU A 119 11.41 -14.42 2.27
C GLU A 119 12.80 -13.99 1.78
N GLU A 120 13.33 -14.65 0.74
CA GLU A 120 14.64 -14.29 0.18
C GLU A 120 14.66 -12.87 -0.35
N PHE A 121 13.59 -12.44 -1.02
CA PHE A 121 13.48 -11.09 -1.52
C PHE A 121 13.35 -10.05 -0.38
N PHE A 122 12.56 -10.35 0.65
CA PHE A 122 12.44 -9.48 1.82
C PHE A 122 13.79 -9.34 2.55
N ARG A 123 14.52 -10.45 2.76
CA ARG A 123 15.86 -10.43 3.34
C ARG A 123 16.83 -9.60 2.51
N TYR A 124 16.82 -9.77 1.19
CA TYR A 124 17.63 -8.97 0.28
C TYR A 124 17.41 -7.46 0.49
N LEU A 125 16.15 -7.00 0.53
CA LEU A 125 15.83 -5.58 0.73
C LEU A 125 16.31 -5.04 2.08
N ILE A 126 16.22 -5.85 3.13
CA ILE A 126 16.69 -5.46 4.47
C ILE A 126 18.22 -5.49 4.55
N ASP A 127 18.89 -6.44 3.92
CA ASP A 127 20.35 -6.51 3.88
C ASP A 127 20.93 -5.31 3.12
N GLU A 128 20.32 -4.91 1.99
CA GLU A 128 20.69 -3.70 1.26
C GLU A 128 20.50 -2.43 2.12
N HIS A 129 19.38 -2.34 2.85
CA HIS A 129 19.18 -1.27 3.81
C HIS A 129 20.29 -1.24 4.86
N ASN A 130 20.57 -2.39 5.48
CA ASN A 130 21.56 -2.52 6.54
C ASN A 130 22.99 -2.19 6.07
N ALA A 131 23.32 -2.46 4.81
CA ALA A 131 24.58 -2.12 4.21
C ALA A 131 24.78 -0.60 4.00
N LYS A 132 23.68 0.13 3.77
CA LYS A 132 23.69 1.57 3.48
C LYS A 132 23.60 2.45 4.71
N VAL A 133 22.97 2.00 5.78
CA VAL A 133 22.87 2.79 7.02
C VAL A 133 24.18 2.83 7.77
N ARG A 134 24.52 4.00 8.30
CA ARG A 134 25.74 4.22 9.08
C ARG A 134 25.54 3.95 10.57
N ASP A 135 24.33 4.20 11.05
CA ASP A 135 23.97 4.10 12.45
C ASP A 135 23.44 2.69 12.77
N ASP A 136 24.10 1.98 13.66
CA ASP A 136 23.74 0.60 14.02
C ASP A 136 22.30 0.47 14.56
N PHE A 137 21.80 1.51 15.23
CA PHE A 137 20.41 1.52 15.74
C PHE A 137 19.33 1.57 14.67
N LYS A 138 19.71 1.82 13.41
CA LYS A 138 18.79 1.81 12.24
C LYS A 138 18.78 0.47 11.51
N ARG A 139 19.65 -0.47 11.87
CA ARG A 139 19.69 -1.80 11.25
C ARG A 139 18.59 -2.69 11.77
N PHE A 140 18.19 -3.63 10.92
CA PHE A 140 17.15 -4.61 11.22
C PHE A 140 17.67 -6.03 11.10
N THR A 141 17.12 -6.90 11.96
CA THR A 141 17.22 -8.35 11.82
C THR A 141 15.89 -8.88 11.33
N VAL A 142 15.89 -9.61 10.21
CA VAL A 142 14.68 -10.27 9.72
C VAL A 142 14.39 -11.46 10.63
N GLY A 143 13.20 -11.46 11.23
CA GLY A 143 12.69 -12.54 12.05
C GLY A 143 11.92 -13.55 11.22
N GLN A 144 10.61 -13.67 11.45
CA GLN A 144 9.75 -14.63 10.75
C GLN A 144 9.23 -14.05 9.43
N VAL A 145 9.20 -14.91 8.39
CA VAL A 145 8.50 -14.63 7.15
C VAL A 145 7.58 -15.80 6.84
N THR A 146 6.28 -15.57 6.84
CA THR A 146 5.27 -16.62 6.61
C THR A 146 4.50 -16.43 5.32
N VAL A 147 4.62 -15.26 4.68
CA VAL A 147 4.00 -15.00 3.38
C VAL A 147 4.65 -15.87 2.31
N THR A 148 3.82 -16.60 1.58
CA THR A 148 4.26 -17.46 0.49
C THR A 148 3.71 -16.99 -0.85
N ASN A 149 4.40 -17.31 -1.93
CA ASN A 149 3.93 -17.09 -3.29
C ASN A 149 3.99 -18.40 -4.07
N ASN A 150 2.85 -18.90 -4.53
CA ASN A 150 2.74 -20.16 -5.27
C ASN A 150 3.13 -20.03 -6.75
N THR A 151 3.53 -18.86 -7.21
CA THR A 151 3.95 -18.61 -8.61
C THR A 151 5.46 -18.43 -8.65
N ASP A 152 6.17 -19.46 -9.05
CA ASP A 152 7.64 -19.58 -8.95
C ASP A 152 8.45 -18.71 -9.93
N ASN A 153 7.84 -17.94 -10.82
CA ASN A 153 8.54 -17.21 -11.89
C ASN A 153 8.27 -15.69 -11.90
N VAL A 154 8.19 -15.06 -10.74
CA VAL A 154 7.94 -13.62 -10.70
C VAL A 154 9.26 -12.85 -10.78
N TYR A 155 9.46 -12.07 -11.85
CA TYR A 155 10.49 -11.04 -11.89
C TYR A 155 10.17 -9.94 -10.89
N ARG A 156 11.11 -9.66 -10.00
CA ARG A 156 11.03 -8.57 -9.04
C ARG A 156 12.05 -7.51 -9.43
N TYR A 157 11.58 -6.45 -10.04
CA TYR A 157 12.41 -5.28 -10.33
C TYR A 157 12.45 -4.39 -9.10
N VAL A 158 13.65 -4.05 -8.68
CA VAL A 158 13.90 -3.03 -7.66
C VAL A 158 14.26 -1.75 -8.37
N ASP A 159 13.54 -0.68 -8.07
CA ASP A 159 13.75 0.66 -8.62
C ASP A 159 14.77 1.40 -7.74
N ASP A 160 15.74 2.07 -8.36
CA ASP A 160 16.78 2.85 -7.67
C ASP A 160 16.30 4.26 -7.24
N THR A 161 15.03 4.57 -7.42
CA THR A 161 14.40 5.81 -6.95
C THR A 161 13.51 5.61 -5.71
N ALA A 162 13.16 4.35 -5.40
CA ALA A 162 12.26 4.02 -4.30
C ALA A 162 13.00 3.75 -3.00
N THR A 163 12.46 4.24 -1.88
CA THR A 163 12.98 3.89 -0.56
C THR A 163 12.77 2.40 -0.26
N THR A 164 13.54 1.86 0.68
CA THR A 164 13.37 0.46 1.13
C THR A 164 11.93 0.18 1.56
N TRP A 165 11.33 1.07 2.35
CA TRP A 165 9.92 0.92 2.74
C TRP A 165 8.97 0.92 1.55
N GLN A 166 9.16 1.87 0.61
CA GLN A 166 8.30 1.95 -0.56
C GLN A 166 8.42 0.68 -1.42
N THR A 167 9.63 0.14 -1.57
CA THR A 167 9.87 -1.12 -2.30
C THR A 167 9.18 -2.30 -1.60
N ILE A 168 9.29 -2.43 -0.28
CA ILE A 168 8.59 -3.46 0.50
C ILE A 168 7.08 -3.35 0.29
N LYS A 169 6.54 -2.14 0.40
CA LYS A 169 5.11 -1.91 0.21
C LYS A 169 4.66 -2.30 -1.19
N ASP A 170 5.34 -1.79 -2.23
CA ASP A 170 4.93 -1.95 -3.62
C ASP A 170 5.15 -3.36 -4.17
N LYS A 171 6.24 -4.01 -3.76
CA LYS A 171 6.64 -5.30 -4.33
C LYS A 171 6.19 -6.51 -3.50
N LEU A 172 5.92 -6.32 -2.21
CA LEU A 172 5.49 -7.38 -1.30
C LEU A 172 4.07 -7.14 -0.81
N ILE A 173 3.82 -6.13 0.02
CA ILE A 173 2.52 -5.93 0.69
C ILE A 173 1.38 -5.73 -0.32
N ASP A 174 1.53 -4.83 -1.29
CA ASP A 174 0.47 -4.50 -2.25
C ASP A 174 0.23 -5.64 -3.26
N ARG A 175 1.19 -6.55 -3.43
CA ARG A 175 1.09 -7.67 -4.38
C ARG A 175 0.68 -8.98 -3.74
N LEU A 176 1.26 -9.30 -2.59
CA LEU A 176 1.12 -10.59 -1.93
C LEU A 176 0.23 -10.51 -0.68
N GLY A 177 -0.08 -9.29 -0.22
CA GLY A 177 -0.70 -9.09 1.08
C GLY A 177 0.32 -9.26 2.21
N GLY A 178 -0.19 -9.64 3.37
CA GLY A 178 0.62 -9.83 4.56
C GLY A 178 0.90 -8.55 5.33
N GLU A 179 1.57 -8.69 6.45
CA GLU A 179 1.72 -7.65 7.46
C GLU A 179 3.15 -7.58 7.97
N ILE A 180 3.63 -6.35 8.10
CA ILE A 180 4.93 -6.07 8.68
C ILE A 180 4.77 -5.83 10.18
N VAL A 181 5.55 -6.57 10.97
CA VAL A 181 5.61 -6.44 12.43
C VAL A 181 7.00 -5.96 12.82
N PHE A 182 7.04 -4.79 13.44
CA PHE A 182 8.28 -4.22 13.99
C PHE A 182 8.28 -4.38 15.52
N TYR A 183 9.37 -4.90 16.07
CA TYR A 183 9.59 -4.98 17.50
C TYR A 183 11.08 -4.90 17.85
N ARG A 184 11.36 -4.60 19.12
CA ARG A 184 12.72 -4.56 19.63
C ARG A 184 12.91 -5.61 20.72
N ARG A 185 14.07 -6.25 20.71
CA ARG A 185 14.49 -7.17 21.76
C ARG A 185 15.98 -6.95 22.06
N ASN A 186 16.32 -6.70 23.31
CA ASN A 186 17.70 -6.49 23.76
C ASN A 186 18.44 -5.40 22.94
N GLY A 187 17.75 -4.33 22.58
CA GLY A 187 18.32 -3.23 21.80
C GLY A 187 18.43 -3.45 20.29
N VAL A 188 18.10 -4.63 19.79
CA VAL A 188 18.11 -4.98 18.37
C VAL A 188 16.71 -4.80 17.78
N ASN A 189 16.62 -4.19 16.60
CA ASN A 189 15.37 -4.06 15.84
C ASN A 189 15.12 -5.35 15.07
N TYR A 190 13.93 -5.91 15.22
CA TYR A 190 13.44 -7.05 14.44
C TYR A 190 12.29 -6.63 13.54
N ILE A 191 12.21 -7.29 12.40
CA ILE A 191 11.13 -7.08 11.45
C ILE A 191 10.65 -8.44 10.92
N ASP A 192 9.36 -8.71 11.07
CA ASP A 192 8.70 -9.90 10.54
C ASP A 192 7.81 -9.53 9.35
N TYR A 193 7.62 -10.46 8.42
CA TYR A 193 6.65 -10.34 7.34
C TYR A 193 5.71 -11.53 7.39
N LEU A 194 4.53 -11.33 7.95
CA LEU A 194 3.58 -12.38 8.28
C LEU A 194 2.37 -12.33 7.34
N GLU A 195 1.81 -13.50 7.02
CA GLU A 195 0.54 -13.59 6.29
C GLU A 195 -0.59 -12.93 7.10
N GLU A 196 -0.63 -13.21 8.39
CA GLU A 196 -1.50 -12.56 9.38
C GLU A 196 -0.75 -12.48 10.71
N GLY A 197 -0.63 -11.29 11.26
CA GLY A 197 -0.02 -11.06 12.56
C GLY A 197 -1.04 -11.10 13.70
N GLY A 198 -0.53 -11.17 14.92
CA GLY A 198 -1.35 -11.16 16.12
C GLY A 198 -1.93 -12.52 16.48
N GLU A 199 -2.71 -12.52 17.57
CA GLU A 199 -3.30 -13.72 18.16
C GLU A 199 -4.72 -13.45 18.67
N LYS A 200 -5.50 -14.50 18.91
CA LYS A 200 -6.76 -14.40 19.61
C LYS A 200 -6.48 -14.29 21.12
N SER A 201 -6.86 -13.16 21.70
CA SER A 201 -6.68 -12.90 23.12
C SER A 201 -7.85 -13.44 23.93
N GLU A 202 -7.58 -13.88 25.15
CA GLU A 202 -8.60 -14.24 26.14
C GLU A 202 -9.27 -13.02 26.78
N THR A 203 -8.64 -11.85 26.68
CA THR A 203 -9.22 -10.58 27.14
C THR A 203 -10.45 -10.23 26.33
N THR A 204 -11.55 -9.85 26.98
CA THR A 204 -12.79 -9.46 26.32
C THR A 204 -13.00 -7.96 26.35
N ILE A 205 -13.64 -7.44 25.31
CA ILE A 205 -14.15 -6.07 25.26
C ILE A 205 -15.68 -6.17 25.44
N GLU A 206 -16.21 -5.69 26.55
CA GLU A 206 -17.58 -5.94 26.91
C GLU A 206 -18.28 -4.68 27.44
N LEU A 207 -19.54 -4.48 27.01
CA LEU A 207 -20.40 -3.44 27.54
C LEU A 207 -20.59 -3.65 29.05
N SER A 208 -20.49 -2.58 29.82
CA SER A 208 -20.55 -2.57 31.30
C SER A 208 -19.32 -3.14 32.01
N LYS A 209 -18.26 -3.56 31.30
CA LYS A 209 -16.98 -3.97 31.87
C LYS A 209 -15.88 -2.96 31.55
N ASN A 210 -15.49 -2.87 30.30
CA ASN A 210 -14.38 -2.04 29.85
C ASN A 210 -14.65 -1.26 28.57
N MET A 211 -15.81 -1.49 27.90
CA MET A 211 -16.19 -0.72 26.72
C MET A 211 -16.70 0.66 27.13
N ILE A 212 -16.05 1.73 26.67
CA ILE A 212 -16.46 3.13 26.91
C ILE A 212 -17.42 3.60 25.85
N SER A 213 -17.05 3.39 24.59
CA SER A 213 -17.86 3.78 23.44
C SER A 213 -17.81 2.74 22.36
N PHE A 214 -18.89 2.70 21.59
CA PHE A 214 -19.02 1.81 20.46
C PHE A 214 -19.74 2.53 19.33
N SER A 215 -19.20 2.44 18.14
CA SER A 215 -19.92 2.79 16.92
C SER A 215 -19.67 1.76 15.84
N ARG A 216 -20.70 1.43 15.09
CA ARG A 216 -20.64 0.58 13.92
C ARG A 216 -21.06 1.38 12.71
N ASN A 217 -20.19 1.50 11.73
CA ASN A 217 -20.50 2.10 10.45
C ASN A 217 -20.43 1.03 9.36
N ILE A 218 -21.44 0.96 8.54
CA ILE A 218 -21.51 0.05 7.39
C ILE A 218 -21.46 0.93 6.15
N ASP A 219 -20.47 0.69 5.28
CA ASP A 219 -20.41 1.36 3.99
C ASP A 219 -21.04 0.47 2.91
N PRO A 220 -22.30 0.71 2.55
CA PRO A 220 -23.01 -0.10 1.56
C PRO A 220 -22.59 0.21 0.12
N THR A 221 -21.78 1.23 -0.11
CA THR A 221 -21.45 1.70 -1.48
C THR A 221 -20.56 0.73 -2.25
N GLN A 222 -19.85 -0.15 -1.54
CA GLN A 222 -18.93 -1.13 -2.12
C GLN A 222 -19.40 -2.58 -1.98
N VAL A 223 -20.63 -2.78 -1.50
CA VAL A 223 -21.20 -4.13 -1.34
C VAL A 223 -21.40 -4.77 -2.71
N ILE A 224 -20.89 -5.99 -2.86
CA ILE A 224 -21.13 -6.85 -4.00
C ILE A 224 -21.68 -8.17 -3.48
N THR A 225 -22.97 -8.46 -3.72
CA THR A 225 -23.57 -9.73 -3.31
C THR A 225 -23.66 -10.76 -4.44
N VAL A 226 -23.55 -10.30 -5.69
CA VAL A 226 -23.42 -11.13 -6.90
C VAL A 226 -22.12 -10.77 -7.58
N PHE A 227 -21.10 -11.57 -7.39
CA PHE A 227 -19.76 -11.27 -7.88
C PHE A 227 -19.44 -12.02 -9.15
N LYS A 228 -19.07 -11.28 -10.21
CA LYS A 228 -18.65 -11.81 -11.50
C LYS A 228 -17.13 -11.66 -11.66
N PRO A 229 -16.31 -12.61 -11.20
CA PRO A 229 -14.86 -12.55 -11.43
C PRO A 229 -14.56 -12.72 -12.92
N ARG A 230 -13.63 -11.93 -13.43
CA ARG A 230 -13.18 -11.96 -14.82
C ARG A 230 -11.67 -12.20 -14.82
N GLY A 231 -11.22 -13.25 -15.51
CA GLY A 231 -9.80 -13.57 -15.64
C GLY A 231 -9.14 -12.89 -16.84
N ALA A 232 -7.99 -13.42 -17.22
CA ALA A 232 -7.24 -12.98 -18.39
C ALA A 232 -8.11 -12.99 -19.66
N ARG A 233 -7.78 -12.10 -20.58
CA ARG A 233 -8.42 -12.06 -21.90
C ARG A 233 -8.08 -13.34 -22.68
N GLN A 234 -9.07 -13.90 -23.37
CA GLN A 234 -8.93 -15.07 -24.21
C GLN A 234 -8.86 -14.67 -25.67
N GLU A 235 -7.98 -15.31 -26.42
CA GLU A 235 -7.92 -15.10 -27.87
C GLU A 235 -9.25 -15.50 -28.52
N SER A 236 -9.82 -14.60 -29.30
CA SER A 236 -10.99 -14.88 -30.11
C SER A 236 -10.53 -15.51 -31.42
N ASN A 237 -11.07 -16.68 -31.76
CA ASN A 237 -10.84 -17.34 -33.05
C ASN A 237 -11.45 -16.60 -34.27
N SER A 238 -12.16 -15.49 -34.05
CA SER A 238 -12.62 -14.61 -35.10
C SER A 238 -11.46 -13.69 -35.47
N GLY A 239 -10.86 -13.81 -36.61
CA GLY A 239 -9.73 -12.98 -37.10
C GLY A 239 -9.96 -11.46 -37.16
N ASP A 240 -10.87 -10.94 -36.38
CA ASP A 240 -11.18 -9.54 -36.21
C ASP A 240 -10.41 -8.99 -34.99
N TYR A 241 -9.26 -8.39 -35.24
CA TYR A 241 -8.40 -7.78 -34.23
C TYR A 241 -9.00 -6.53 -33.55
N GLN A 242 -10.17 -6.08 -33.96
CA GLN A 242 -10.86 -4.92 -33.40
C GLN A 242 -11.97 -5.29 -32.40
N ALA A 243 -12.37 -6.55 -32.33
CA ALA A 243 -13.36 -7.01 -31.35
C ALA A 243 -12.73 -7.10 -29.96
N SER A 244 -13.42 -6.59 -28.94
CA SER A 244 -13.02 -6.77 -27.53
C SER A 244 -12.95 -8.25 -27.19
N GLN A 245 -11.76 -8.75 -26.88
CA GLN A 245 -11.58 -10.15 -26.54
C GLN A 245 -12.34 -10.51 -25.24
N PRO A 246 -13.10 -11.62 -25.21
CA PRO A 246 -13.80 -12.07 -24.02
C PRO A 246 -12.81 -12.39 -22.90
N ARG A 247 -13.23 -12.18 -21.68
CA ARG A 247 -12.47 -12.54 -20.50
C ARG A 247 -12.79 -13.98 -20.06
N LEU A 248 -11.83 -14.65 -19.48
CA LEU A 248 -12.05 -15.93 -18.82
C LEU A 248 -13.15 -15.78 -17.76
N THR A 249 -14.11 -16.70 -17.77
CA THR A 249 -15.18 -16.80 -16.77
C THR A 249 -15.04 -18.07 -15.94
N ILE A 250 -15.84 -18.18 -14.89
CA ILE A 250 -15.86 -19.37 -14.02
C ILE A 250 -16.92 -20.39 -14.43
N GLU A 251 -17.66 -20.18 -15.52
CA GLU A 251 -18.78 -21.03 -15.95
C GLU A 251 -18.42 -22.51 -16.02
N SER A 252 -17.26 -22.84 -16.56
CA SER A 252 -16.79 -24.22 -16.74
C SER A 252 -16.60 -25.02 -15.44
N VAL A 253 -16.44 -24.31 -14.31
CA VAL A 253 -16.18 -24.91 -12.98
C VAL A 253 -17.22 -24.49 -11.95
N ASN A 254 -18.32 -23.86 -12.39
CA ASN A 254 -19.35 -23.30 -11.52
C ASN A 254 -20.77 -23.56 -12.03
N ASP A 255 -21.02 -24.79 -12.47
CA ASP A 255 -22.35 -25.26 -12.94
C ASP A 255 -22.98 -24.34 -14.01
N GLY A 256 -22.16 -23.81 -14.92
CA GLY A 256 -22.61 -22.91 -15.99
C GLY A 256 -22.95 -21.48 -15.53
N LYS A 257 -22.65 -21.12 -14.29
CA LYS A 257 -22.87 -19.76 -13.76
C LYS A 257 -21.56 -18.97 -13.82
N ASP A 258 -21.62 -17.77 -14.35
CA ASP A 258 -20.48 -16.83 -14.46
C ASP A 258 -20.27 -15.96 -13.20
N TYR A 259 -21.04 -16.23 -12.14
CA TYR A 259 -21.06 -15.46 -10.91
C TYR A 259 -20.98 -16.34 -9.65
N LEU A 260 -20.53 -15.74 -8.55
CA LEU A 260 -20.58 -16.27 -7.19
C LEU A 260 -21.56 -15.44 -6.36
N LEU A 261 -22.18 -16.06 -5.38
CA LEU A 261 -23.06 -15.38 -4.42
C LEU A 261 -22.33 -15.17 -3.10
N ALA A 262 -22.52 -14.04 -2.49
CA ALA A 262 -22.12 -13.77 -1.12
C ALA A 262 -22.95 -14.64 -0.13
N SER A 263 -22.66 -14.56 1.16
CA SER A 263 -23.43 -15.24 2.18
C SER A 263 -24.89 -14.79 2.16
N GLN A 264 -25.80 -15.69 2.53
CA GLN A 264 -27.22 -15.38 2.55
C GLN A 264 -27.54 -14.19 3.46
N GLU A 265 -26.79 -14.05 4.56
CA GLU A 265 -26.93 -12.92 5.48
C GLU A 265 -26.68 -11.56 4.80
N LEU A 266 -25.64 -11.47 3.94
CA LEU A 266 -25.35 -10.25 3.19
C LEU A 266 -26.39 -9.97 2.11
N ILE A 267 -26.92 -11.03 1.48
CA ILE A 267 -28.00 -10.90 0.48
C ILE A 267 -29.30 -10.43 1.14
N ASP A 268 -29.61 -10.95 2.32
CA ASP A 268 -30.81 -10.56 3.06
C ASP A 268 -30.72 -9.10 3.56
N GLU A 269 -29.51 -8.63 3.89
CA GLU A 269 -29.28 -7.27 4.36
C GLU A 269 -29.22 -6.24 3.22
N PHE A 270 -28.53 -6.54 2.11
CA PHE A 270 -28.25 -5.58 1.04
C PHE A 270 -28.96 -5.87 -0.28
N GLY A 271 -29.62 -7.01 -0.42
CA GLY A 271 -30.23 -7.47 -1.67
C GLY A 271 -29.17 -7.98 -2.68
N TYR A 272 -29.58 -8.06 -3.94
CA TYR A 272 -28.71 -8.49 -5.04
C TYR A 272 -28.00 -7.29 -5.66
N VAL A 273 -26.72 -7.13 -5.38
CA VAL A 273 -25.86 -6.08 -5.93
C VAL A 273 -24.77 -6.73 -6.78
N GLU A 274 -24.84 -6.52 -8.10
CA GLU A 274 -23.85 -7.08 -9.01
C GLU A 274 -22.57 -6.22 -9.05
N GLY A 275 -21.42 -6.92 -9.07
CA GLY A 275 -20.13 -6.30 -9.28
C GLY A 275 -19.14 -7.23 -9.97
N SER A 276 -18.12 -6.67 -10.56
CA SER A 276 -17.09 -7.43 -11.27
C SER A 276 -15.71 -6.85 -11.02
N ILE A 277 -14.72 -7.75 -10.86
CA ILE A 277 -13.30 -7.40 -10.82
C ILE A 277 -12.56 -8.23 -11.84
N ALA A 278 -11.64 -7.59 -12.56
CA ALA A 278 -10.79 -8.26 -13.53
C ALA A 278 -9.44 -8.63 -12.90
N TYR A 279 -9.05 -9.90 -13.05
CA TYR A 279 -7.77 -10.47 -12.62
C TYR A 279 -7.00 -10.89 -13.88
N ASP A 280 -6.23 -9.97 -14.43
CA ASP A 280 -5.56 -10.17 -15.72
C ASP A 280 -4.45 -11.23 -15.69
N ASP A 281 -3.97 -11.56 -14.50
CA ASP A 281 -2.95 -12.58 -14.22
C ASP A 281 -3.52 -14.01 -14.07
N ILE A 282 -4.85 -14.16 -13.95
CA ILE A 282 -5.47 -15.47 -13.75
C ILE A 282 -5.94 -16.07 -15.08
N THR A 283 -5.31 -17.16 -15.47
CA THR A 283 -5.54 -17.84 -16.74
C THR A 283 -6.37 -19.13 -16.65
N THR A 284 -6.73 -19.58 -15.43
CA THR A 284 -7.54 -20.78 -15.22
C THR A 284 -8.84 -20.49 -14.47
N ALA A 285 -9.94 -21.13 -14.90
CA ALA A 285 -11.26 -20.91 -14.30
C ALA A 285 -11.30 -21.36 -12.82
N ALA A 286 -10.57 -22.41 -12.46
CA ALA A 286 -10.50 -22.90 -11.08
C ALA A 286 -9.81 -21.88 -10.14
N ALA A 287 -8.67 -21.33 -10.54
CA ALA A 287 -7.98 -20.30 -9.77
C ALA A 287 -8.83 -19.03 -9.68
N LEU A 288 -9.53 -18.67 -10.77
CA LEU A 288 -10.45 -17.53 -10.80
C LEU A 288 -11.61 -17.68 -9.82
N LYS A 289 -12.21 -18.89 -9.76
CA LYS A 289 -13.28 -19.21 -8.80
C LYS A 289 -12.77 -19.10 -7.37
N THR A 290 -11.61 -19.68 -7.07
CA THR A 290 -11.00 -19.61 -5.73
C THR A 290 -10.74 -18.15 -5.33
N ARG A 291 -10.18 -17.33 -6.23
CA ARG A 291 -9.93 -15.91 -5.96
C ARG A 291 -11.21 -15.12 -5.76
N GLY A 292 -12.24 -15.44 -6.54
CA GLY A 292 -13.57 -14.84 -6.39
C GLY A 292 -14.21 -15.16 -5.05
N GLN A 293 -14.08 -16.40 -4.58
CA GLN A 293 -14.59 -16.81 -3.27
C GLN A 293 -13.85 -16.09 -2.13
N GLN A 294 -12.52 -16.03 -2.20
CA GLN A 294 -11.70 -15.28 -1.23
C GLN A 294 -12.11 -13.80 -1.16
N PHE A 295 -12.43 -13.17 -2.30
CA PHE A 295 -12.92 -11.81 -2.32
C PHE A 295 -14.26 -11.67 -1.56
N LEU A 296 -15.23 -12.55 -1.81
CA LEU A 296 -16.53 -12.52 -1.13
C LEU A 296 -16.40 -12.78 0.37
N ASP A 297 -15.53 -13.73 0.76
CA ASP A 297 -15.30 -14.07 2.17
C ASP A 297 -14.66 -12.90 2.92
N ALA A 298 -13.71 -12.21 2.29
CA ALA A 298 -13.05 -11.03 2.85
C ALA A 298 -13.98 -9.80 2.93
N GLN A 299 -14.97 -9.70 2.05
CA GLN A 299 -15.85 -8.54 1.95
C GLN A 299 -16.65 -8.28 3.24
N LYS A 300 -17.12 -9.32 3.93
CA LYS A 300 -17.90 -9.16 5.17
C LYS A 300 -17.15 -8.36 6.23
N ALA A 301 -15.85 -8.62 6.38
CA ALA A 301 -15.00 -7.90 7.33
C ALA A 301 -14.72 -6.46 6.89
N ALA A 302 -14.62 -6.22 5.57
CA ALA A 302 -14.30 -4.91 5.00
C ALA A 302 -15.47 -3.91 5.05
N LEU A 303 -16.71 -4.40 5.05
CA LEU A 303 -17.93 -3.57 5.02
C LEU A 303 -18.30 -2.97 6.37
N VAL A 304 -17.91 -3.61 7.46
CA VAL A 304 -18.29 -3.19 8.79
C VAL A 304 -17.09 -2.59 9.52
N LYS A 305 -17.13 -1.30 9.72
CA LYS A 305 -16.12 -0.60 10.51
C LYS A 305 -16.62 -0.38 11.93
N TYR A 306 -15.90 -0.95 12.87
CA TYR A 306 -16.15 -0.72 14.29
C TYR A 306 -15.16 0.30 14.84
N ASN A 307 -15.65 1.34 15.53
CA ASN A 307 -14.81 2.16 16.38
C ASN A 307 -15.20 1.85 17.83
N VAL A 308 -14.27 1.31 18.59
CA VAL A 308 -14.48 0.92 19.96
C VAL A 308 -13.45 1.63 20.82
N SER A 309 -13.92 2.34 21.85
CA SER A 309 -13.03 2.80 22.91
C SER A 309 -13.21 1.85 24.10
N ALA A 310 -12.10 1.36 24.60
CA ALA A 310 -12.10 0.46 25.75
C ALA A 310 -11.02 0.88 26.74
N VAL A 311 -11.30 0.74 28.04
CA VAL A 311 -10.32 0.88 29.09
C VAL A 311 -9.48 -0.38 29.15
N ASP A 312 -8.17 -0.19 29.14
CA ASP A 312 -7.24 -1.30 29.39
C ASP A 312 -7.17 -1.58 30.92
N LEU A 313 -7.91 -2.59 31.34
CA LEU A 313 -7.99 -2.97 32.78
C LEU A 313 -6.67 -3.54 33.31
N SER A 314 -5.71 -3.85 32.45
CA SER A 314 -4.36 -4.23 32.89
C SER A 314 -3.62 -3.07 33.57
N LEU A 315 -3.99 -1.82 33.25
CA LEU A 315 -3.43 -0.63 33.89
C LEU A 315 -3.75 -0.53 35.37
N ILE A 316 -4.80 -1.19 35.83
CA ILE A 316 -5.24 -1.25 37.23
C ILE A 316 -5.15 -2.66 37.83
N GLY A 317 -4.49 -3.58 37.10
CA GLY A 317 -4.23 -4.96 37.55
C GLY A 317 -5.43 -5.90 37.57
N LEU A 318 -6.53 -5.53 36.87
CA LEU A 318 -7.73 -6.37 36.74
C LEU A 318 -7.70 -7.32 35.55
N GLU A 319 -6.81 -7.09 34.58
CA GLU A 319 -6.55 -7.97 33.44
C GLU A 319 -5.05 -8.22 33.35
N LEU A 320 -4.65 -9.38 32.78
CA LEU A 320 -3.23 -9.73 32.64
C LEU A 320 -2.62 -9.17 31.33
N ASN A 321 -3.40 -9.12 30.27
CA ASN A 321 -2.92 -8.81 28.94
C ASN A 321 -3.43 -7.44 28.49
N ARG A 322 -2.51 -6.65 27.91
CA ARG A 322 -2.83 -5.38 27.26
C ARG A 322 -3.45 -5.58 25.91
N PHE A 323 -4.18 -4.57 25.47
CA PHE A 323 -4.59 -4.51 24.09
C PHE A 323 -3.38 -4.29 23.16
N LYS A 324 -3.37 -5.03 22.04
CA LYS A 324 -2.32 -4.94 21.00
C LYS A 324 -2.97 -4.82 19.63
N VAL A 325 -2.35 -4.03 18.76
CA VAL A 325 -2.69 -4.01 17.33
C VAL A 325 -2.42 -5.39 16.75
N MET A 326 -3.18 -5.80 15.76
CA MET A 326 -3.22 -7.12 15.11
C MET A 326 -3.95 -8.20 15.91
N ASN A 327 -4.03 -8.12 17.24
CA ASN A 327 -4.74 -9.10 18.04
C ASN A 327 -6.26 -9.00 17.85
N SER A 328 -6.92 -10.15 17.97
CA SER A 328 -8.37 -10.27 17.94
C SER A 328 -8.93 -10.46 19.36
N TYR A 329 -9.94 -9.68 19.70
CA TYR A 329 -10.58 -9.69 21.01
C TYR A 329 -12.05 -10.02 20.87
N ARG A 330 -12.56 -10.90 21.73
CA ARG A 330 -13.98 -11.17 21.81
C ARG A 330 -14.70 -9.89 22.26
N THR A 331 -15.50 -9.32 21.35
CA THR A 331 -16.23 -8.07 21.61
C THR A 331 -17.70 -8.39 21.79
N VAL A 332 -18.24 -8.00 22.94
CA VAL A 332 -19.61 -8.29 23.34
C VAL A 332 -20.36 -6.99 23.59
N ASN A 333 -21.41 -6.75 22.81
CA ASN A 333 -22.36 -5.68 23.03
C ASN A 333 -23.78 -6.19 22.80
N SER A 334 -24.46 -6.54 23.88
CA SER A 334 -25.80 -7.16 23.83
C SER A 334 -26.87 -6.23 23.25
N VAL A 335 -26.71 -4.91 23.35
CA VAL A 335 -27.67 -3.92 22.81
C VAL A 335 -27.66 -3.94 21.28
N PHE A 336 -26.49 -4.13 20.68
CA PHE A 336 -26.33 -4.19 19.22
C PHE A 336 -26.23 -5.63 18.70
N GLY A 337 -26.48 -6.64 19.53
CA GLY A 337 -26.41 -8.05 19.13
C GLY A 337 -25.00 -8.54 18.77
N LEU A 338 -23.95 -7.84 19.18
CA LEU A 338 -22.56 -8.16 18.84
C LEU A 338 -22.01 -9.17 19.85
N ASN A 339 -21.43 -10.26 19.34
CA ASN A 339 -20.68 -11.25 20.13
C ASN A 339 -19.74 -12.02 19.19
N GLU A 340 -18.66 -11.37 18.78
CA GLU A 340 -17.70 -11.94 17.84
C GLU A 340 -16.27 -11.50 18.16
N TYR A 341 -15.29 -12.20 17.58
CA TYR A 341 -13.90 -11.78 17.64
C TYR A 341 -13.66 -10.69 16.62
N LEU A 342 -13.30 -9.50 17.10
CA LEU A 342 -12.95 -8.37 16.26
C LEU A 342 -11.46 -8.07 16.36
N ARG A 343 -10.84 -7.84 15.22
CA ARG A 343 -9.41 -7.57 15.11
C ARG A 343 -9.13 -6.08 15.30
N VAL A 344 -8.11 -5.77 16.08
CA VAL A 344 -7.64 -4.40 16.28
C VAL A 344 -6.67 -4.02 15.15
N VAL A 345 -7.07 -3.10 14.29
CA VAL A 345 -6.28 -2.61 13.15
C VAL A 345 -5.54 -1.32 13.44
N GLY A 346 -5.93 -0.62 14.49
CA GLY A 346 -5.27 0.59 14.95
C GLY A 346 -5.52 0.84 16.42
N MET A 347 -4.63 1.57 17.07
CA MET A 347 -4.75 1.94 18.47
C MET A 347 -4.12 3.30 18.71
N THR A 348 -4.79 4.12 19.51
CA THR A 348 -4.23 5.36 20.05
C THR A 348 -4.04 5.20 21.54
N ILE A 349 -2.81 5.34 22.02
CA ILE A 349 -2.43 5.26 23.43
C ILE A 349 -2.15 6.67 23.92
N ASP A 350 -2.91 7.15 24.89
CA ASP A 350 -2.62 8.41 25.56
C ASP A 350 -1.65 8.17 26.71
N LEU A 351 -0.50 8.86 26.67
CA LEU A 351 0.58 8.67 27.64
C LEU A 351 0.34 9.43 28.95
N VAL A 352 -0.50 10.47 28.91
CA VAL A 352 -0.84 11.33 30.06
C VAL A 352 -2.10 10.80 30.75
N ASN A 353 -3.11 10.46 29.96
CA ASN A 353 -4.40 9.95 30.41
C ASN A 353 -4.71 8.58 29.78
N PRO A 354 -4.08 7.50 30.22
CA PRO A 354 -4.21 6.19 29.59
C PRO A 354 -5.64 5.66 29.44
N GLN A 355 -6.56 6.12 30.31
CA GLN A 355 -7.98 5.73 30.25
C GLN A 355 -8.74 6.26 29.03
N VAL A 356 -8.20 7.24 28.30
CA VAL A 356 -8.83 7.75 27.05
C VAL A 356 -8.23 7.11 25.81
N SER A 357 -7.37 6.12 25.98
CA SER A 357 -6.85 5.32 24.87
C SER A 357 -8.00 4.66 24.09
N SER A 358 -7.85 4.57 22.78
CA SER A 358 -8.90 4.06 21.89
C SER A 358 -8.38 2.99 20.95
N LEU A 359 -9.28 2.09 20.57
CA LEU A 359 -9.03 1.03 19.62
C LEU A 359 -9.81 1.30 18.33
N THR A 360 -9.20 1.02 17.20
CA THR A 360 -9.88 0.95 15.91
C THR A 360 -9.95 -0.51 15.50
N ILE A 361 -11.16 -0.99 15.30
CA ILE A 361 -11.44 -2.38 14.99
C ILE A 361 -12.04 -2.47 13.57
N GLY A 362 -11.71 -3.52 12.83
CA GLY A 362 -12.17 -3.74 11.46
C GLY A 362 -11.13 -3.36 10.41
N ASP A 363 -11.42 -3.60 9.14
CA ASP A 363 -10.49 -3.29 8.07
C ASP A 363 -10.29 -1.78 7.89
N LYS A 364 -9.04 -1.41 7.61
CA LYS A 364 -8.70 -0.03 7.28
C LYS A 364 -9.22 0.28 5.88
N GLN A 365 -10.38 0.93 5.79
CA GLN A 365 -10.82 1.46 4.50
C GLN A 365 -9.79 2.47 3.99
N LYS A 366 -9.34 2.26 2.73
CA LYS A 366 -8.53 3.26 2.04
C LYS A 366 -9.35 4.55 1.95
N SER A 367 -8.77 5.65 2.38
CA SER A 367 -9.40 6.96 2.18
C SER A 367 -9.52 7.26 0.69
N LEU A 368 -10.45 8.11 0.29
CA LEU A 368 -10.56 8.58 -1.11
C LEU A 368 -9.21 9.15 -1.61
N SER A 369 -8.47 9.80 -0.74
CA SER A 369 -7.12 10.32 -1.01
C SER A 369 -6.11 9.20 -1.27
N GLU A 370 -6.14 8.10 -0.51
CA GLU A 370 -5.28 6.93 -0.72
C GLU A 370 -5.65 6.22 -2.02
N TYR A 371 -6.94 6.08 -2.33
CA TYR A 371 -7.41 5.53 -3.60
C TYR A 371 -7.01 6.38 -4.80
N GLN A 372 -7.13 7.71 -4.70
CA GLN A 372 -6.68 8.63 -5.73
C GLN A 372 -5.15 8.62 -5.90
N SER A 373 -4.42 8.54 -4.81
CA SER A 373 -2.95 8.41 -4.83
C SER A 373 -2.50 7.12 -5.51
N GLU A 374 -3.19 6.02 -5.25
CA GLU A 374 -2.91 4.72 -5.86
C GLU A 374 -3.25 4.71 -7.36
N ASN A 375 -4.37 5.30 -7.76
CA ASN A 375 -4.71 5.49 -9.17
C ASN A 375 -3.71 6.41 -9.90
N ASN A 376 -3.28 7.49 -9.27
CA ASN A 376 -2.26 8.37 -9.82
C ASN A 376 -0.90 7.67 -9.96
N ARG A 377 -0.57 6.73 -9.06
CA ARG A 377 0.64 5.92 -9.13
C ARG A 377 0.56 4.88 -10.25
N ARG A 378 -0.60 4.24 -10.44
CA ARG A 378 -0.85 3.34 -11.58
C ARG A 378 -0.70 4.07 -12.90
N ASN A 379 -1.22 5.28 -13.00
CA ASN A 379 -1.10 6.11 -14.19
C ASN A 379 0.35 6.54 -14.46
N ARG A 380 1.18 6.79 -13.45
CA ARG A 380 2.62 7.05 -13.63
C ARG A 380 3.36 5.82 -14.16
N ASN A 381 3.10 4.64 -13.58
CA ASN A 381 3.70 3.40 -14.07
C ASN A 381 3.32 3.11 -15.54
N ILE A 382 2.15 3.55 -16.00
CA ILE A 382 1.74 3.46 -17.41
C ILE A 382 2.55 4.44 -18.28
N ALA A 383 2.73 5.67 -17.81
CA ALA A 383 3.53 6.68 -18.53
C ALA A 383 5.01 6.24 -18.65
N ASP A 384 5.58 5.64 -17.62
CA ASP A 384 6.94 5.10 -17.64
C ASP A 384 7.09 3.94 -18.66
N VAL A 385 6.06 3.10 -18.81
CA VAL A 385 6.03 2.05 -19.85
C VAL A 385 5.89 2.63 -21.24
N GLU A 386 5.05 3.67 -21.43
CA GLU A 386 4.92 4.37 -22.71
C GLU A 386 6.23 5.08 -23.12
N GLU A 387 6.93 5.70 -22.19
CA GLU A 387 8.24 6.30 -22.43
C GLU A 387 9.27 5.24 -22.82
N THR A 388 9.29 4.10 -22.13
CA THR A 388 10.18 2.98 -22.46
C THR A 388 9.91 2.42 -23.85
N ILE A 389 8.65 2.26 -24.25
CA ILE A 389 8.26 1.83 -25.59
C ILE A 389 8.68 2.87 -26.63
N THR A 390 8.47 4.15 -26.36
CA THR A 390 8.85 5.24 -27.26
C THR A 390 10.36 5.26 -27.49
N ASN A 391 11.16 5.07 -26.44
CA ASN A 391 12.62 5.00 -26.51
C ASN A 391 13.08 3.77 -27.30
N LEU A 392 12.44 2.61 -27.13
CA LEU A 392 12.70 1.41 -27.91
C LEU A 392 12.39 1.59 -29.40
N VAL A 393 11.26 2.21 -29.74
CA VAL A 393 10.86 2.51 -31.11
C VAL A 393 11.82 3.51 -31.76
N ASN A 394 12.26 4.52 -31.02
CA ASN A 394 13.23 5.50 -31.52
C ASN A 394 14.61 4.86 -31.78
N ASN A 395 15.08 4.00 -30.89
CA ASN A 395 16.31 3.22 -31.09
C ASN A 395 16.21 2.30 -32.31
N TYR A 396 15.08 1.63 -32.49
CA TYR A 396 14.82 0.78 -33.64
C TYR A 396 14.84 1.58 -34.95
N ASN A 397 14.18 2.74 -34.99
CA ASN A 397 14.16 3.62 -36.15
C ASN A 397 15.55 4.15 -36.48
N GLN A 398 16.38 4.46 -35.48
CA GLN A 398 17.78 4.86 -35.72
C GLN A 398 18.59 3.71 -36.33
N GLN A 399 18.43 2.48 -35.85
CA GLN A 399 19.10 1.30 -36.43
C GLN A 399 18.67 1.04 -37.87
N VAL A 400 17.36 1.15 -38.16
CA VAL A 400 16.84 1.03 -39.53
C VAL A 400 17.39 2.12 -40.45
N ALA A 401 17.50 3.36 -39.97
CA ALA A 401 18.09 4.47 -40.72
C ALA A 401 19.58 4.21 -41.01
N GLN A 402 20.32 3.67 -40.02
CA GLN A 402 21.73 3.34 -40.19
C GLN A 402 21.94 2.16 -41.14
N ILE A 403 21.09 1.15 -41.12
CA ILE A 403 21.07 0.07 -42.11
C ILE A 403 20.78 0.63 -43.52
N SER A 404 19.80 1.54 -43.67
CA SER A 404 19.50 2.18 -44.96
C SER A 404 20.67 2.99 -45.49
N GLN A 405 21.37 3.73 -44.63
CA GLN A 405 22.59 4.46 -45.05
C GLN A 405 23.71 3.50 -45.45
N ASN A 406 23.93 2.41 -44.72
CA ASN A 406 24.90 1.39 -45.08
C ASN A 406 24.53 0.75 -46.45
N PHE A 407 23.25 0.48 -46.71
CA PHE A 407 22.80 -0.01 -48.02
C PHE A 407 23.08 1.00 -49.15
N GLN A 408 22.84 2.28 -48.92
CA GLN A 408 23.14 3.32 -49.95
C GLN A 408 24.64 3.44 -50.21
N THR A 409 25.47 3.33 -49.18
CA THR A 409 26.94 3.32 -49.30
C THR A 409 27.38 2.10 -50.12
N ILE A 410 26.86 0.92 -49.82
CA ILE A 410 27.12 -0.32 -50.56
C ILE A 410 26.69 -0.19 -52.00
N PHE A 411 25.53 0.42 -52.28
CA PHE A 411 25.03 0.62 -53.67
C PHE A 411 25.89 1.60 -54.48
N THR A 412 26.41 2.62 -53.81
CA THR A 412 27.32 3.59 -54.43
C THR A 412 28.66 2.94 -54.74
N ASP A 413 29.18 2.10 -53.85
CA ASP A 413 30.42 1.39 -54.00
C ASP A 413 30.35 0.23 -55.04
N LEU A 414 29.19 -0.39 -55.21
CA LEU A 414 28.92 -1.41 -56.25
C LEU A 414 28.94 -0.86 -57.67
N ASN A 415 28.76 0.46 -57.87
CA ASN A 415 28.81 1.12 -59.16
C ASN A 415 30.25 1.57 -59.55
N ASP A 416 31.25 1.28 -58.72
CA ASP A 416 32.66 1.53 -59.03
C ASP A 416 33.24 0.31 -59.76
N PRO A 417 33.74 0.48 -61.04
CA PRO A 417 34.18 -0.64 -61.89
C PRO A 417 35.40 -1.42 -61.35
N ASP A 418 36.18 -0.83 -60.46
CA ASP A 418 37.48 -1.38 -60.06
C ASP A 418 37.46 -2.11 -58.69
N GLY A 419 36.35 -2.15 -58.00
CA GLY A 419 36.27 -2.68 -56.64
C GLY A 419 35.10 -3.66 -56.35
N ILE A 420 34.33 -4.07 -57.38
CA ILE A 420 33.09 -4.82 -57.19
C ILE A 420 33.29 -6.16 -56.49
N LYS A 421 34.39 -6.86 -56.75
CA LYS A 421 34.64 -8.19 -56.18
C LYS A 421 35.07 -8.14 -54.71
N ASP A 422 35.99 -7.24 -54.39
CA ASP A 422 36.45 -7.11 -53.00
C ASP A 422 35.38 -6.54 -52.10
N LYS A 423 34.54 -5.63 -52.62
CA LYS A 423 33.39 -5.07 -51.89
C LYS A 423 32.25 -6.06 -51.74
N LEU A 424 32.05 -6.99 -52.68
CA LEU A 424 31.05 -8.06 -52.56
C LEU A 424 31.42 -9.03 -51.45
N ASP A 425 32.69 -9.35 -51.31
CA ASP A 425 33.21 -10.21 -50.23
C ASP A 425 33.11 -9.51 -48.86
N GLU A 426 33.34 -8.20 -48.81
CA GLU A 426 33.18 -7.37 -47.61
C GLU A 426 31.69 -7.24 -47.19
N VAL A 427 30.79 -7.05 -48.15
CA VAL A 427 29.31 -7.05 -47.93
C VAL A 427 28.81 -8.40 -47.48
N GLN A 428 29.29 -9.50 -48.08
CA GLN A 428 28.94 -10.85 -47.64
C GLN A 428 29.39 -11.10 -46.20
N GLN A 429 30.53 -10.59 -45.79
CA GLN A 429 31.05 -10.70 -44.45
C GLN A 429 30.24 -9.81 -43.45
N GLN A 430 29.86 -8.61 -43.85
CA GLN A 430 28.99 -7.73 -43.07
C GLN A 430 27.58 -8.30 -42.92
N LEU A 431 27.02 -8.90 -43.98
CA LEU A 431 25.72 -9.56 -43.95
C LEU A 431 25.72 -10.79 -43.05
N ASN A 432 26.79 -11.55 -43.05
CA ASN A 432 26.95 -12.72 -42.18
C ASN A 432 27.12 -12.35 -40.70
N ASN A 433 27.59 -11.12 -40.43
CA ASN A 433 27.75 -10.57 -39.09
C ASN A 433 26.54 -9.74 -38.63
N LEU A 434 25.57 -9.51 -39.51
CA LEU A 434 24.36 -8.74 -39.22
C LEU A 434 23.42 -9.61 -38.36
N VAL A 435 23.53 -9.48 -37.09
CA VAL A 435 22.53 -10.03 -36.17
C VAL A 435 21.31 -9.12 -36.24
N ILE A 436 20.38 -9.45 -37.14
CA ILE A 436 19.08 -8.79 -37.16
C ILE A 436 18.27 -9.42 -36.01
N PRO A 437 18.06 -8.69 -34.91
CA PRO A 437 17.16 -9.20 -33.88
C PRO A 437 15.76 -9.26 -34.49
N THR A 438 15.31 -10.46 -34.79
CA THR A 438 13.91 -10.72 -35.09
C THR A 438 13.10 -10.55 -33.83
N TYR A 439 12.59 -9.37 -33.65
CA TYR A 439 11.62 -9.14 -32.57
C TYR A 439 10.23 -9.47 -33.12
N GLU A 440 9.71 -10.60 -32.69
CA GLU A 440 8.31 -10.91 -32.96
C GLU A 440 7.42 -9.92 -32.19
N VAL A 441 6.27 -9.61 -32.79
CA VAL A 441 5.27 -8.79 -32.12
C VAL A 441 4.74 -9.61 -30.94
N ALA A 442 4.77 -9.04 -29.72
CA ALA A 442 4.20 -9.71 -28.56
C ALA A 442 2.72 -10.01 -28.80
N THR A 443 2.34 -11.24 -28.54
CA THR A 443 0.93 -11.65 -28.47
C THR A 443 0.52 -11.77 -26.98
N THR A 444 -0.73 -12.09 -26.71
CA THR A 444 -1.21 -12.34 -25.36
C THR A 444 -0.67 -13.63 -24.74
N THR A 445 -0.01 -14.47 -25.55
CA THR A 445 0.53 -15.77 -25.13
C THR A 445 2.03 -15.93 -25.33
N THR A 446 2.63 -15.10 -26.18
CA THR A 446 4.06 -15.13 -26.50
C THR A 446 4.75 -13.80 -26.25
N ASN A 447 5.92 -13.86 -25.62
CA ASN A 447 6.77 -12.70 -25.43
C ASN A 447 7.37 -12.27 -26.79
N GLY A 448 7.36 -10.97 -27.06
CA GLY A 448 7.99 -10.36 -28.21
C GLY A 448 8.72 -9.09 -27.78
N LEU A 449 8.43 -7.96 -28.43
CA LEU A 449 8.96 -6.63 -28.05
C LEU A 449 8.57 -6.20 -26.63
N MET A 450 7.62 -6.86 -26.04
CA MET A 450 7.25 -6.75 -24.62
C MET A 450 6.84 -8.14 -24.11
N SER A 451 6.66 -8.29 -22.80
CA SER A 451 6.12 -9.53 -22.28
C SER A 451 4.67 -9.75 -22.75
N SER A 452 4.25 -11.02 -22.87
CA SER A 452 2.85 -11.34 -23.17
C SER A 452 1.90 -10.78 -22.12
N ALA A 453 2.31 -10.75 -20.85
CA ALA A 453 1.56 -10.15 -19.75
C ALA A 453 1.39 -8.63 -19.92
N ASP A 454 2.43 -7.92 -20.36
CA ASP A 454 2.35 -6.47 -20.60
C ASP A 454 1.57 -6.17 -21.89
N LYS A 455 1.63 -7.06 -22.87
CA LYS A 455 0.77 -6.96 -24.07
C LYS A 455 -0.71 -7.10 -23.71
N VAL A 456 -1.05 -8.01 -22.77
CA VAL A 456 -2.41 -8.13 -22.24
C VAL A 456 -2.84 -6.83 -21.55
N LYS A 457 -1.97 -6.27 -20.68
CA LYS A 457 -2.23 -4.99 -20.01
C LYS A 457 -2.41 -3.85 -21.02
N LEU A 458 -1.53 -3.77 -22.01
CA LEU A 458 -1.60 -2.72 -23.05
C LEU A 458 -2.90 -2.82 -23.86
N ASN A 459 -3.31 -4.03 -24.25
CA ASN A 459 -4.56 -4.26 -24.95
C ASN A 459 -5.78 -3.87 -24.10
N SER A 460 -5.68 -4.04 -22.77
CA SER A 460 -6.75 -3.61 -21.85
C SER A 460 -6.86 -2.09 -21.72
N LEU A 461 -5.73 -1.37 -21.91
CA LEU A 461 -5.69 0.10 -21.82
C LEU A 461 -6.30 0.79 -23.04
N GLN A 462 -6.27 0.14 -24.22
CA GLN A 462 -6.83 0.72 -25.45
C GLN A 462 -8.36 0.86 -25.46
N ASN A 463 -9.04 0.30 -24.45
CA ASN A 463 -10.51 0.25 -24.42
C ASN A 463 -11.17 1.29 -23.51
N TYR A 464 -10.42 2.23 -22.96
CA TYR A 464 -11.05 3.33 -22.23
C TYR A 464 -11.52 4.41 -23.21
N SER A 465 -12.70 4.20 -23.77
CA SER A 465 -13.40 5.27 -24.48
C SER A 465 -13.78 6.38 -23.50
N LEU A 466 -13.88 7.59 -24.01
CA LEU A 466 -14.47 8.66 -23.21
C LEU A 466 -15.91 8.28 -22.86
N ALA A 467 -16.30 8.46 -21.60
CA ALA A 467 -17.65 8.22 -21.17
C ALA A 467 -18.62 9.15 -21.89
N THR A 468 -19.75 8.60 -22.30
CA THR A 468 -20.90 9.38 -22.79
C THR A 468 -22.03 9.28 -21.78
N GLU A 469 -23.13 9.98 -21.99
CA GLU A 469 -24.30 9.92 -21.10
C GLU A 469 -25.01 8.55 -21.13
N SER A 470 -24.69 7.71 -22.07
CA SER A 470 -25.31 6.38 -22.26
C SER A 470 -24.34 5.22 -22.18
N ILE A 471 -23.03 5.46 -22.20
CA ILE A 471 -22.00 4.42 -22.22
C ILE A 471 -20.93 4.74 -21.18
N ASN A 472 -20.60 3.75 -20.33
CA ASN A 472 -19.50 3.85 -19.40
C ASN A 472 -18.15 3.89 -20.14
N GLY A 473 -17.23 4.73 -19.68
CA GLY A 473 -15.89 4.86 -20.19
C GLY A 473 -14.92 5.06 -19.02
N LEU A 474 -14.10 6.12 -19.09
CA LEU A 474 -13.20 6.50 -17.98
C LEU A 474 -13.95 6.88 -16.69
N MET A 475 -15.23 7.10 -16.78
CA MET A 475 -16.14 7.26 -15.64
C MET A 475 -17.48 6.57 -15.97
N SER A 476 -18.38 6.44 -15.01
CA SER A 476 -19.70 5.90 -15.30
C SER A 476 -20.51 6.84 -16.19
N ALA A 477 -21.40 6.29 -17.02
CA ALA A 477 -22.31 7.09 -17.86
C ALA A 477 -23.18 8.03 -17.01
N ILE A 478 -23.58 7.57 -15.82
CA ILE A 478 -24.37 8.35 -14.85
C ILE A 478 -23.58 9.56 -14.35
N ASP A 479 -22.30 9.37 -14.02
CA ASP A 479 -21.47 10.48 -13.55
C ASP A 479 -21.11 11.44 -14.67
N LYS A 480 -20.96 10.92 -15.89
CA LYS A 480 -20.78 11.76 -17.08
C LYS A 480 -22.02 12.62 -17.36
N ALA A 481 -23.21 12.06 -17.21
CA ALA A 481 -24.45 12.82 -17.34
C ALA A 481 -24.56 13.92 -16.29
N LYS A 482 -24.22 13.59 -15.03
CA LYS A 482 -24.15 14.59 -13.94
C LYS A 482 -23.12 15.69 -14.22
N LEU A 483 -21.94 15.31 -14.70
CA LEU A 483 -20.87 16.25 -15.03
C LEU A 483 -21.27 17.21 -16.15
N ASN A 484 -22.00 16.74 -17.15
CA ASN A 484 -22.49 17.57 -18.25
C ASN A 484 -23.54 18.60 -17.83
N LEU A 485 -24.21 18.38 -16.67
CA LEU A 485 -25.12 19.36 -16.06
C LEU A 485 -24.37 20.48 -15.32
N ILE A 486 -23.08 20.30 -15.08
CA ILE A 486 -22.23 21.30 -14.40
C ILE A 486 -21.67 22.23 -15.48
N THR A 487 -22.30 23.37 -15.66
CA THR A 487 -21.76 24.44 -16.51
C THR A 487 -21.06 25.45 -15.60
N ALA A 488 -19.74 25.42 -15.56
CA ALA A 488 -18.95 26.42 -14.90
C ALA A 488 -18.28 27.32 -15.95
N THR A 489 -18.63 28.57 -15.97
CA THR A 489 -18.05 29.59 -16.85
C THR A 489 -16.74 30.18 -16.29
N GLU A 490 -16.49 29.95 -14.99
CA GLU A 490 -15.30 30.36 -14.26
C GLU A 490 -14.90 29.27 -13.26
N ALA A 491 -13.67 29.34 -12.73
CA ALA A 491 -13.20 28.42 -11.71
C ALA A 491 -14.08 28.52 -10.45
N ILE A 492 -14.75 27.44 -10.10
CA ILE A 492 -15.61 27.37 -8.91
C ILE A 492 -14.76 26.96 -7.72
N ASN A 493 -14.67 27.85 -6.72
CA ASN A 493 -14.13 27.48 -5.42
C ASN A 493 -15.27 26.85 -4.59
N LEU A 494 -15.21 25.53 -4.39
CA LEU A 494 -16.21 24.77 -3.67
C LEU A 494 -16.27 25.14 -2.17
N ASP A 495 -15.15 25.58 -1.58
CA ASP A 495 -15.09 26.02 -0.19
C ASP A 495 -15.93 27.29 -0.01
N ASN A 496 -15.80 28.25 -0.94
CA ASN A 496 -16.58 29.48 -0.94
C ASN A 496 -18.09 29.21 -1.17
N LEU A 497 -18.43 28.18 -1.93
CA LEU A 497 -19.82 27.75 -2.12
C LEU A 497 -20.40 27.17 -0.83
N ASN A 498 -19.61 26.34 -0.14
CA ASN A 498 -19.98 25.72 1.13
C ASN A 498 -20.20 26.78 2.22
N ASP A 499 -19.31 27.77 2.32
CA ASP A 499 -19.43 28.89 3.26
C ASP A 499 -20.69 29.72 3.03
N ARG A 500 -21.05 29.94 1.77
CA ARG A 500 -22.29 30.67 1.40
C ARG A 500 -23.56 29.86 1.71
N VAL A 501 -23.52 28.53 1.53
CA VAL A 501 -24.63 27.65 1.92
C VAL A 501 -24.80 27.65 3.43
N THR A 502 -23.70 27.49 4.17
CA THR A 502 -23.72 27.52 5.65
C THR A 502 -24.22 28.86 6.20
N ALA A 503 -23.88 29.97 5.54
CA ALA A 503 -24.39 31.30 5.91
C ALA A 503 -25.89 31.52 5.59
N LEU A 504 -26.44 30.73 4.67
CA LEU A 504 -27.89 30.77 4.34
C LEU A 504 -28.72 29.85 5.24
N GLU A 505 -28.11 28.80 5.78
CA GLU A 505 -28.77 27.87 6.70
C GLU A 505 -28.81 28.38 8.16
N ASN A 506 -27.96 29.34 8.51
CA ASN A 506 -27.91 30.00 9.82
C ASN A 506 -28.01 31.52 9.64
N PRO A 507 -29.19 32.10 9.41
CA PRO A 507 -29.39 33.56 9.28
C PRO A 507 -29.25 34.31 10.60
#